data_f0063cd90dad07be1a070a62e6d7f9ef
#
_entry.id   f0063cd90dad07be1a070a62e6d7f9ef
#
_cell.length_a   1.000
_cell.length_b   1.000
_cell.length_c   1.000
_cell.angle_alpha   90.00
_cell.angle_beta   90.00
_cell.angle_gamma   90.00
#
_symmetry.space_group_name_H-M   'P 1'
#
loop_
_entity.id
_entity.type
_entity.pdbx_description
1 polymer ?
#
loop_
_entity_poly.entity_id
_entity_poly.type
_entity_poly.pdbx_seq_one_letter_code
_entity_poly.pdbx_strand_id
1 'polypeptide(L)'
;LLSRRQRQMCIRDSFNAVFKELDMFYVDTIDPEKVINYSIEAMLAQTDPYTEYYPEEDNTLKEMTSGKFGGIGSVIRYYTPRKRVAIIEPSEGSPAAEAGLQAGDIIMEINGKDMAQGDRTPNELTSYVSDNLRGDPGTTCVLKLERPTADSTYIPMELKITRGTIRTNPVPYYGMVDKNIGYIAISTFAIEGCSKDIKKALIELKQQGATSIVLDLRGNGGGLLSEAVNVVNFFVPKGKEIVVTKGKIKQAGSTYKTSNEPIDMEIPLTVLVDGATASAAEIVSGSLQDLDRAVIVGNRTYGKGLVQVPRELPYNSSMKVTTAKYYIPSGRCIQAIDYAKRNADGSVARIPDSLTTVFHTCLLYTSDAA
;
A
#
# COMPACT_ATOMS: atom_id res chain seq x y z
N LEU A 1 5.16 -19.49 42.53
CA LEU A 1 4.82 -18.59 41.41
C LEU A 1 5.50 -19.12 40.13
N LEU A 2 4.71 -19.44 39.11
CA LEU A 2 5.23 -19.90 37.81
C LEU A 2 6.14 -18.84 37.17
N SER A 3 7.25 -19.27 36.56
CA SER A 3 8.08 -18.37 35.76
C SER A 3 7.29 -17.81 34.57
N ARG A 4 7.72 -16.69 33.99
CA ARG A 4 7.07 -16.10 32.81
C ARG A 4 6.94 -17.09 31.64
N ARG A 5 7.93 -17.95 31.42
CA ARG A 5 7.88 -19.01 30.39
C ARG A 5 6.85 -20.08 30.69
N GLN A 6 6.77 -20.55 31.95
CA GLN A 6 5.76 -21.53 32.35
C GLN A 6 4.35 -20.98 32.20
N ARG A 7 4.10 -19.73 32.60
CA ARG A 7 2.80 -19.07 32.42
C ARG A 7 2.41 -18.96 30.94
N GLN A 8 3.35 -18.59 30.05
CA GLN A 8 3.09 -18.54 28.60
C GLN A 8 2.78 -19.91 28.00
N MET A 9 3.41 -20.97 28.49
CA MET A 9 3.13 -22.36 28.09
C MET A 9 1.73 -22.77 28.50
N CYS A 10 1.36 -22.51 29.77
CA CYS A 10 0.01 -22.79 30.26
C CYS A 10 -1.09 -22.05 29.48
N ILE A 11 -0.87 -20.81 29.09
CA ILE A 11 -1.84 -20.02 28.31
C ILE A 11 -2.06 -20.67 26.91
N ARG A 12 -0.99 -21.09 26.24
CA ARG A 12 -1.10 -21.79 24.94
C ARG A 12 -1.82 -23.13 25.07
N ASP A 13 -1.49 -23.89 26.10
CA ASP A 13 -2.14 -25.17 26.36
C ASP A 13 -3.63 -24.97 26.65
N SER A 14 -3.98 -23.90 27.41
CA SER A 14 -5.38 -23.55 27.67
C SER A 14 -6.13 -23.18 26.40
N PHE A 15 -5.51 -22.42 25.48
CA PHE A 15 -6.12 -22.08 24.19
C PHE A 15 -6.45 -23.34 23.36
N ASN A 16 -5.49 -24.25 23.24
CA ASN A 16 -5.70 -25.50 22.54
C ASN A 16 -6.78 -26.38 23.21
N ALA A 17 -6.82 -26.42 24.54
CA ALA A 17 -7.84 -27.13 25.26
C ALA A 17 -9.24 -26.56 25.05
N VAL A 18 -9.38 -25.23 25.10
CA VAL A 18 -10.67 -24.55 24.83
C VAL A 18 -11.17 -24.86 23.42
N PHE A 19 -10.30 -24.82 22.42
CA PHE A 19 -10.69 -25.15 21.05
C PHE A 19 -11.15 -26.60 20.94
N LYS A 20 -10.41 -27.53 21.53
CA LYS A 20 -10.76 -28.98 21.55
C LYS A 20 -12.10 -29.24 22.24
N GLU A 21 -12.36 -28.63 23.40
CA GLU A 21 -13.62 -28.74 24.11
C GLU A 21 -14.79 -28.17 23.30
N LEU A 22 -14.57 -27.03 22.63
CA LEU A 22 -15.56 -26.39 21.76
C LEU A 22 -15.90 -27.27 20.56
N ASP A 23 -14.91 -27.83 19.88
CA ASP A 23 -15.09 -28.69 18.69
C ASP A 23 -15.81 -29.99 19.07
N MET A 24 -15.54 -30.55 20.28
CA MET A 24 -16.08 -31.82 20.72
C MET A 24 -17.46 -31.76 21.36
N PHE A 25 -17.78 -30.67 22.07
CA PHE A 25 -18.94 -30.59 22.96
C PHE A 25 -19.92 -29.48 22.68
N TYR A 26 -19.61 -28.57 21.72
CA TYR A 26 -20.57 -27.51 21.39
C TYR A 26 -21.85 -28.12 20.79
N VAL A 27 -23.00 -27.55 21.14
CA VAL A 27 -24.32 -28.09 20.79
C VAL A 27 -24.58 -28.19 19.29
N ASP A 28 -24.06 -27.27 18.50
CA ASP A 28 -24.17 -27.22 17.06
C ASP A 28 -22.85 -27.53 16.37
N THR A 29 -22.88 -27.96 15.11
CA THR A 29 -21.67 -28.14 14.30
C THR A 29 -20.97 -26.81 14.08
N ILE A 30 -19.72 -26.73 14.46
CA ILE A 30 -18.85 -25.58 14.15
C ILE A 30 -17.97 -25.89 12.95
N ASP A 31 -17.54 -24.84 12.26
CA ASP A 31 -16.51 -24.89 11.24
C ASP A 31 -15.15 -24.60 11.91
N PRO A 32 -14.28 -25.62 12.10
CA PRO A 32 -13.04 -25.45 12.83
C PRO A 32 -12.11 -24.42 12.19
N GLU A 33 -12.01 -24.42 10.85
CA GLU A 33 -11.14 -23.51 10.11
C GLU A 33 -11.59 -22.06 10.31
N LYS A 34 -12.88 -21.81 10.21
CA LYS A 34 -13.47 -20.48 10.41
C LYS A 34 -13.25 -19.96 11.83
N VAL A 35 -13.44 -20.81 12.83
CA VAL A 35 -13.21 -20.44 14.25
C VAL A 35 -11.74 -20.13 14.52
N ILE A 36 -10.81 -20.91 13.96
CA ILE A 36 -9.37 -20.67 14.10
C ILE A 36 -8.99 -19.38 13.40
N ASN A 37 -9.43 -19.12 12.17
CA ASN A 37 -9.12 -17.91 11.43
C ASN A 37 -9.61 -16.66 12.18
N TYR A 38 -10.84 -16.63 12.67
CA TYR A 38 -11.34 -15.55 13.52
C TYR A 38 -10.52 -15.35 14.82
N SER A 39 -10.07 -16.45 15.42
CA SER A 39 -9.23 -16.39 16.62
C SER A 39 -7.86 -15.76 16.33
N ILE A 40 -7.27 -16.08 15.18
CA ILE A 40 -6.00 -15.49 14.71
C ILE A 40 -6.21 -13.99 14.44
N GLU A 41 -7.24 -13.63 13.69
CA GLU A 41 -7.57 -12.23 13.38
C GLU A 41 -7.78 -11.40 14.67
N ALA A 42 -8.57 -11.92 15.62
CA ALA A 42 -8.81 -11.27 16.91
C ALA A 42 -7.52 -11.08 17.72
N MET A 43 -6.60 -12.04 17.68
CA MET A 43 -5.29 -11.95 18.31
C MET A 43 -4.42 -10.87 17.66
N LEU A 44 -4.36 -10.84 16.33
CA LEU A 44 -3.55 -9.87 15.58
C LEU A 44 -4.10 -8.45 15.71
N ALA A 45 -5.42 -8.26 15.75
CA ALA A 45 -6.07 -6.98 15.97
C ALA A 45 -5.68 -6.29 17.29
N GLN A 46 -5.12 -7.04 18.26
CA GLN A 46 -4.57 -6.47 19.50
C GLN A 46 -3.18 -5.84 19.30
N THR A 47 -2.55 -5.98 18.15
CA THR A 47 -1.23 -5.42 17.87
C THR A 47 -1.33 -4.10 17.10
N ASP A 48 -1.49 -4.16 15.81
CA ASP A 48 -1.63 -3.02 14.89
C ASP A 48 -2.46 -3.46 13.65
N PRO A 49 -2.95 -2.55 12.82
CA PRO A 49 -3.79 -2.91 11.66
C PRO A 49 -3.00 -3.45 10.45
N TYR A 50 -1.69 -3.59 10.56
CA TYR A 50 -0.81 -4.01 9.44
C TYR A 50 -0.25 -5.41 9.63
N THR A 51 -0.40 -5.97 10.83
CA THR A 51 -0.03 -7.36 11.14
C THR A 51 -1.20 -8.24 10.76
N GLU A 52 -1.06 -8.99 9.67
CA GLU A 52 -2.14 -9.73 9.01
C GLU A 52 -1.73 -11.19 8.77
N TYR A 53 -2.70 -12.09 8.80
CA TYR A 53 -2.55 -13.52 8.50
C TYR A 53 -3.17 -13.82 7.14
N TYR A 54 -2.51 -14.67 6.37
CA TYR A 54 -2.93 -15.13 5.06
C TYR A 54 -2.98 -16.66 5.07
N PRO A 55 -4.17 -17.27 5.00
CA PRO A 55 -4.32 -18.73 4.90
C PRO A 55 -3.77 -19.27 3.58
N GLU A 56 -3.70 -20.60 3.44
CA GLU A 56 -3.03 -21.29 2.32
C GLU A 56 -3.47 -20.81 0.92
N GLU A 57 -4.76 -20.54 0.76
CA GLU A 57 -5.32 -20.15 -0.55
C GLU A 57 -5.16 -18.65 -0.87
N ASP A 58 -4.63 -17.87 0.05
CA ASP A 58 -4.53 -16.41 -0.11
C ASP A 58 -3.19 -16.02 -0.76
N ASN A 59 -3.25 -15.61 -2.04
CA ASN A 59 -2.09 -15.14 -2.79
C ASN A 59 -1.84 -13.62 -2.65
N THR A 60 -2.65 -12.90 -1.88
CA THR A 60 -2.60 -11.43 -1.75
C THR A 60 -1.19 -10.93 -1.40
N LEU A 61 -0.51 -11.59 -0.47
CA LEU A 61 0.85 -11.20 -0.08
C LEU A 61 1.87 -11.34 -1.22
N LYS A 62 1.76 -12.39 -2.04
CA LYS A 62 2.62 -12.61 -3.21
C LYS A 62 2.34 -11.59 -4.30
N GLU A 63 1.08 -11.27 -4.55
CA GLU A 63 0.66 -10.25 -5.51
C GLU A 63 1.16 -8.86 -5.08
N MET A 64 1.00 -8.48 -3.81
CA MET A 64 1.47 -7.21 -3.27
C MET A 64 2.99 -7.04 -3.40
N THR A 65 3.77 -8.12 -3.23
CA THR A 65 5.24 -8.06 -3.30
C THR A 65 5.78 -8.15 -4.72
N SER A 66 5.08 -8.84 -5.63
CA SER A 66 5.49 -8.96 -7.03
C SER A 66 5.03 -7.79 -7.91
N GLY A 67 4.02 -7.03 -7.48
CA GLY A 67 3.37 -6.00 -8.29
C GLY A 67 2.63 -6.55 -9.51
N LYS A 68 2.40 -7.87 -9.55
CA LYS A 68 1.70 -8.57 -10.62
C LYS A 68 0.51 -9.31 -10.04
N PHE A 69 -0.62 -9.18 -10.68
CA PHE A 69 -1.83 -9.91 -10.33
C PHE A 69 -2.59 -10.33 -11.59
N GLY A 70 -3.36 -11.38 -11.48
CA GLY A 70 -4.23 -11.82 -12.56
C GLY A 70 -5.54 -11.02 -12.56
N GLY A 71 -5.94 -10.51 -13.73
CA GLY A 71 -7.16 -9.71 -13.82
C GLY A 71 -7.40 -9.10 -15.19
N ILE A 72 -8.28 -8.12 -15.26
CA ILE A 72 -8.65 -7.45 -16.51
C ILE A 72 -7.85 -6.17 -16.79
N GLY A 73 -7.24 -5.54 -15.77
CA GLY A 73 -6.45 -4.31 -15.91
C GLY A 73 -7.30 -3.06 -16.12
N SER A 74 -8.08 -2.69 -15.12
CA SER A 74 -8.87 -1.46 -15.14
C SER A 74 -8.96 -0.86 -13.76
N VAL A 75 -8.95 0.48 -13.68
CA VAL A 75 -9.28 1.24 -12.48
C VAL A 75 -10.79 1.29 -12.35
N ILE A 76 -11.31 0.97 -11.18
CA ILE A 76 -12.74 0.96 -10.87
C ILE A 76 -13.04 1.86 -9.68
N ARG A 77 -14.27 2.39 -9.63
CA ARG A 77 -14.74 3.20 -8.51
C ARG A 77 -16.23 3.06 -8.29
N TYR A 78 -16.67 3.18 -7.04
CA TYR A 78 -18.08 3.28 -6.72
C TYR A 78 -18.74 4.51 -7.36
N TYR A 79 -19.86 4.29 -8.05
CA TYR A 79 -20.66 5.32 -8.71
C TYR A 79 -21.98 5.51 -7.97
N THR A 80 -22.03 6.57 -7.14
CA THR A 80 -23.15 6.85 -6.24
C THR A 80 -24.52 6.91 -6.91
N PRO A 81 -24.70 7.55 -8.09
CA PRO A 81 -26.02 7.67 -8.71
C PRO A 81 -26.69 6.35 -9.05
N ARG A 82 -25.91 5.30 -9.32
CA ARG A 82 -26.43 3.97 -9.68
C ARG A 82 -26.20 2.93 -8.59
N LYS A 83 -25.54 3.29 -7.49
CA LYS A 83 -25.13 2.37 -6.41
C LYS A 83 -24.45 1.11 -6.96
N ARG A 84 -23.55 1.31 -7.92
CA ARG A 84 -22.77 0.30 -8.64
C ARG A 84 -21.32 0.73 -8.76
N VAL A 85 -20.47 -0.15 -9.24
CA VAL A 85 -19.09 0.18 -9.57
C VAL A 85 -19.00 0.49 -11.06
N ALA A 86 -18.27 1.57 -11.38
CA ALA A 86 -18.01 1.99 -12.75
C ALA A 86 -16.52 1.86 -13.08
N ILE A 87 -16.24 1.63 -14.35
CA ILE A 87 -14.92 1.71 -14.92
C ILE A 87 -14.49 3.19 -14.97
N ILE A 88 -13.36 3.50 -14.39
CA ILE A 88 -12.76 4.83 -14.47
C ILE A 88 -11.78 4.90 -15.64
N GLU A 89 -10.93 3.87 -15.76
CA GLU A 89 -9.91 3.83 -16.79
C GLU A 89 -9.45 2.38 -17.04
N PRO A 90 -9.65 1.84 -18.26
CA PRO A 90 -8.95 0.64 -18.69
C PRO A 90 -7.48 0.97 -18.92
N SER A 91 -6.57 0.21 -18.31
CA SER A 91 -5.14 0.45 -18.48
C SER A 91 -4.71 0.15 -19.91
N GLU A 92 -3.85 0.97 -20.48
CA GLU A 92 -3.34 0.78 -21.85
C GLU A 92 -2.67 -0.59 -22.01
N GLY A 93 -2.97 -1.29 -23.10
CA GLY A 93 -2.45 -2.64 -23.38
C GLY A 93 -2.97 -3.72 -22.44
N SER A 94 -4.00 -3.45 -21.65
CA SER A 94 -4.62 -4.43 -20.76
C SER A 94 -5.73 -5.23 -21.47
N PRO A 95 -6.08 -6.43 -20.97
CA PRO A 95 -7.22 -7.19 -21.46
C PRO A 95 -8.54 -6.39 -21.49
N ALA A 96 -8.74 -5.49 -20.55
CA ALA A 96 -9.89 -4.61 -20.50
C ALA A 96 -9.94 -3.63 -21.69
N ALA A 97 -8.81 -2.99 -21.99
CA ALA A 97 -8.70 -2.08 -23.12
C ALA A 97 -8.85 -2.82 -24.47
N GLU A 98 -8.20 -3.97 -24.60
CA GLU A 98 -8.30 -4.82 -25.81
C GLU A 98 -9.72 -5.33 -26.06
N ALA A 99 -10.48 -5.63 -25.01
CA ALA A 99 -11.88 -6.04 -25.10
C ALA A 99 -12.86 -4.88 -25.37
N GLY A 100 -12.37 -3.63 -25.41
CA GLY A 100 -13.19 -2.45 -25.70
C GLY A 100 -13.95 -1.90 -24.49
N LEU A 101 -13.51 -2.19 -23.27
CA LEU A 101 -14.04 -1.56 -22.06
C LEU A 101 -13.72 -0.06 -22.09
N GLN A 102 -14.64 0.79 -21.64
CA GLN A 102 -14.48 2.25 -21.69
C GLN A 102 -14.72 2.88 -20.32
N ALA A 103 -14.12 4.06 -20.13
CA ALA A 103 -14.43 4.89 -18.97
C ALA A 103 -15.93 5.23 -18.94
N GLY A 104 -16.54 5.09 -17.77
CA GLY A 104 -17.98 5.31 -17.57
C GLY A 104 -18.84 4.03 -17.67
N ASP A 105 -18.33 2.92 -18.19
CA ASP A 105 -19.04 1.65 -18.19
C ASP A 105 -19.41 1.23 -16.76
N ILE A 106 -20.67 0.91 -16.52
CA ILE A 106 -21.19 0.51 -15.21
C ILE A 106 -21.29 -1.01 -15.16
N ILE A 107 -20.67 -1.63 -14.18
CA ILE A 107 -20.66 -3.09 -14.04
C ILE A 107 -21.98 -3.55 -13.40
N MET A 108 -22.74 -4.36 -14.14
CA MET A 108 -24.02 -4.93 -13.72
C MET A 108 -23.84 -6.36 -13.19
N GLU A 109 -23.16 -7.22 -13.96
CA GLU A 109 -22.92 -8.62 -13.61
C GLU A 109 -21.49 -9.03 -13.98
N ILE A 110 -20.93 -9.96 -13.20
CA ILE A 110 -19.65 -10.63 -13.49
C ILE A 110 -19.88 -12.14 -13.42
N ASN A 111 -19.67 -12.85 -14.52
CA ASN A 111 -19.88 -14.29 -14.61
C ASN A 111 -21.28 -14.74 -14.11
N GLY A 112 -22.33 -13.95 -14.42
CA GLY A 112 -23.72 -14.20 -14.00
C GLY A 112 -24.03 -13.80 -12.55
N LYS A 113 -23.08 -13.28 -11.78
CA LYS A 113 -23.33 -12.74 -10.43
C LYS A 113 -23.69 -11.26 -10.52
N ASP A 114 -24.80 -10.86 -9.90
CA ASP A 114 -25.17 -9.44 -9.80
C ASP A 114 -24.20 -8.67 -8.89
N MET A 115 -23.74 -7.51 -9.38
CA MET A 115 -22.84 -6.59 -8.70
C MET A 115 -23.60 -5.42 -8.05
N ALA A 116 -24.82 -5.66 -7.58
CA ALA A 116 -25.58 -4.67 -6.82
C ALA A 116 -24.97 -4.43 -5.43
N GLN A 117 -25.19 -3.22 -4.89
CA GLN A 117 -24.67 -2.85 -3.58
C GLN A 117 -25.22 -3.75 -2.48
N GLY A 118 -26.54 -4.05 -2.46
CA GLY A 118 -27.17 -4.76 -1.35
C GLY A 118 -26.88 -4.03 -0.02
N ASP A 119 -26.49 -4.79 0.99
CA ASP A 119 -26.13 -4.27 2.33
C ASP A 119 -24.66 -3.80 2.45
N ARG A 120 -23.89 -3.84 1.35
CA ARG A 120 -22.47 -3.47 1.34
C ARG A 120 -22.30 -1.96 1.40
N THR A 121 -21.29 -1.50 2.11
CA THR A 121 -20.80 -0.13 1.99
C THR A 121 -20.17 0.10 0.60
N PRO A 122 -19.99 1.35 0.14
CA PRO A 122 -19.32 1.66 -1.12
C PRO A 122 -17.94 0.99 -1.28
N ASN A 123 -17.15 0.95 -0.20
CA ASN A 123 -15.82 0.33 -0.22
C ASN A 123 -15.89 -1.20 -0.31
N GLU A 124 -16.77 -1.82 0.46
CA GLU A 124 -17.00 -3.27 0.41
C GLU A 124 -17.51 -3.72 -0.96
N LEU A 125 -18.41 -2.94 -1.59
CA LEU A 125 -18.85 -3.24 -2.95
C LEU A 125 -17.69 -3.14 -3.94
N THR A 126 -16.86 -2.10 -3.84
CA THR A 126 -15.71 -1.92 -4.74
C THR A 126 -14.72 -3.08 -4.60
N SER A 127 -14.43 -3.51 -3.37
CA SER A 127 -13.58 -4.69 -3.11
C SER A 127 -14.21 -5.96 -3.69
N TYR A 128 -15.50 -6.21 -3.42
CA TYR A 128 -16.22 -7.38 -3.93
C TYR A 128 -16.19 -7.45 -5.47
N VAL A 129 -16.40 -6.32 -6.15
CA VAL A 129 -16.32 -6.25 -7.62
C VAL A 129 -14.87 -6.50 -8.08
N SER A 130 -13.89 -5.89 -7.42
CA SER A 130 -12.47 -6.10 -7.71
C SER A 130 -12.08 -7.57 -7.64
N ASP A 131 -12.49 -8.29 -6.58
CA ASP A 131 -12.17 -9.70 -6.37
C ASP A 131 -12.80 -10.60 -7.46
N ASN A 132 -14.02 -10.28 -7.92
CA ASN A 132 -14.64 -11.01 -9.03
C ASN A 132 -14.03 -10.68 -10.41
N LEU A 133 -13.43 -9.51 -10.59
CA LEU A 133 -12.67 -9.16 -11.81
C LEU A 133 -11.29 -9.82 -11.85
N ARG A 134 -10.68 -10.05 -10.69
CA ARG A 134 -9.42 -10.78 -10.56
C ARG A 134 -9.59 -12.26 -10.88
N GLY A 135 -8.49 -12.96 -11.04
CA GLY A 135 -8.43 -14.40 -11.26
C GLY A 135 -7.24 -14.76 -12.14
N ASP A 136 -6.96 -16.05 -12.26
CA ASP A 136 -5.78 -16.55 -12.95
C ASP A 136 -5.68 -16.08 -14.40
N PRO A 137 -4.49 -15.68 -14.86
CA PRO A 137 -4.25 -15.36 -16.27
C PRO A 137 -4.69 -16.52 -17.18
N GLY A 138 -5.33 -16.18 -18.30
CA GLY A 138 -5.89 -17.13 -19.24
C GLY A 138 -7.34 -17.56 -18.94
N THR A 139 -7.86 -17.29 -17.76
CA THR A 139 -9.27 -17.53 -17.45
C THR A 139 -10.17 -16.45 -18.05
N THR A 140 -11.44 -16.78 -18.28
CA THR A 140 -12.40 -15.85 -18.88
C THR A 140 -13.26 -15.17 -17.83
N CYS A 141 -13.48 -13.87 -18.03
CA CYS A 141 -14.42 -13.04 -17.28
C CYS A 141 -15.50 -12.51 -18.23
N VAL A 142 -16.76 -12.80 -17.95
CA VAL A 142 -17.90 -12.28 -18.73
C VAL A 142 -18.53 -11.15 -17.92
N LEU A 143 -18.56 -9.94 -18.53
CA LEU A 143 -19.11 -8.74 -17.92
C LEU A 143 -20.40 -8.35 -18.63
N LYS A 144 -21.49 -8.14 -17.89
CA LYS A 144 -22.61 -7.35 -18.37
C LYS A 144 -22.48 -5.93 -17.83
N LEU A 145 -22.60 -4.98 -18.71
CA LEU A 145 -22.31 -3.57 -18.48
C LEU A 145 -23.48 -2.71 -18.97
N GLU A 146 -23.58 -1.51 -18.42
CA GLU A 146 -24.37 -0.43 -18.99
C GLU A 146 -23.41 0.71 -19.38
N ARG A 147 -23.35 1.03 -20.67
CA ARG A 147 -22.52 2.12 -21.21
C ARG A 147 -23.34 3.38 -21.31
N PRO A 148 -22.92 4.51 -20.67
CA PRO A 148 -23.59 5.79 -20.80
C PRO A 148 -23.44 6.34 -22.23
N THR A 149 -24.49 6.98 -22.73
CA THR A 149 -24.50 7.68 -24.00
C THR A 149 -24.55 9.19 -23.80
N ALA A 150 -24.34 9.95 -24.86
CA ALA A 150 -24.31 11.43 -24.80
C ALA A 150 -25.68 12.04 -24.40
N ASP A 151 -26.75 11.35 -24.62
CA ASP A 151 -28.13 11.76 -24.26
C ASP A 151 -28.56 11.27 -22.86
N SER A 152 -27.59 10.83 -22.03
CA SER A 152 -27.81 10.32 -20.68
C SER A 152 -28.64 9.02 -20.61
N THR A 153 -28.75 8.30 -21.71
CA THR A 153 -29.29 6.93 -21.72
C THR A 153 -28.18 5.91 -21.49
N TYR A 154 -28.55 4.64 -21.32
CA TYR A 154 -27.58 3.56 -21.08
C TYR A 154 -27.87 2.42 -22.09
N ILE A 155 -26.80 1.94 -22.72
CA ILE A 155 -26.84 0.80 -23.64
C ILE A 155 -26.32 -0.43 -22.90
N PRO A 156 -27.10 -1.51 -22.79
CA PRO A 156 -26.61 -2.76 -22.24
C PRO A 156 -25.58 -3.39 -23.18
N MET A 157 -24.49 -3.90 -22.61
CA MET A 157 -23.40 -4.57 -23.33
C MET A 157 -22.98 -5.82 -22.60
N GLU A 158 -22.50 -6.79 -23.35
CA GLU A 158 -21.81 -7.96 -22.81
C GLU A 158 -20.41 -8.05 -23.42
N LEU A 159 -19.40 -8.12 -22.56
CA LEU A 159 -18.01 -8.27 -22.98
C LEU A 159 -17.40 -9.52 -22.34
N LYS A 160 -16.68 -10.29 -23.17
CA LYS A 160 -15.91 -11.44 -22.74
C LYS A 160 -14.44 -11.07 -22.73
N ILE A 161 -13.82 -11.08 -21.54
CA ILE A 161 -12.45 -10.66 -21.34
C ILE A 161 -11.62 -11.86 -20.86
N THR A 162 -10.53 -12.16 -21.52
CA THR A 162 -9.55 -13.13 -21.04
C THR A 162 -8.62 -12.44 -20.06
N ARG A 163 -8.58 -12.86 -18.79
CA ARG A 163 -7.70 -12.27 -17.78
C ARG A 163 -6.24 -12.44 -18.18
N GLY A 164 -5.46 -11.42 -17.95
CA GLY A 164 -4.02 -11.41 -18.17
C GLY A 164 -3.25 -11.15 -16.90
N THR A 165 -1.92 -11.21 -16.97
CA THR A 165 -1.04 -10.71 -15.92
C THR A 165 -1.00 -9.19 -16.02
N ILE A 166 -1.57 -8.51 -15.04
CA ILE A 166 -1.57 -7.06 -14.95
C ILE A 166 -0.34 -6.63 -14.16
N ARG A 167 0.39 -5.68 -14.72
CA ARG A 167 1.49 -5.02 -14.01
C ARG A 167 1.06 -3.61 -13.64
N THR A 168 1.13 -3.29 -12.37
CA THR A 168 0.90 -1.92 -11.91
C THR A 168 1.98 -1.00 -12.47
N ASN A 169 1.60 0.15 -13.01
CA ASN A 169 2.56 1.15 -13.49
C ASN A 169 2.99 2.07 -12.31
N PRO A 170 4.26 2.02 -11.87
CA PRO A 170 4.72 2.85 -10.77
C PRO A 170 4.83 4.34 -11.13
N VAL A 171 4.95 4.66 -12.43
CA VAL A 171 5.04 6.02 -12.96
C VAL A 171 3.94 6.22 -13.99
N PRO A 172 2.69 6.44 -13.55
CA PRO A 172 1.55 6.55 -14.46
C PRO A 172 1.66 7.73 -15.43
N TYR A 173 2.38 8.77 -15.03
CA TYR A 173 2.61 9.95 -15.88
C TYR A 173 3.94 10.63 -15.54
N TYR A 174 4.65 11.09 -16.55
CA TYR A 174 5.72 12.06 -16.44
C TYR A 174 5.75 12.95 -17.69
N GLY A 175 6.16 14.20 -17.55
CA GLY A 175 6.23 15.16 -18.66
C GLY A 175 6.70 16.54 -18.22
N MET A 176 6.98 17.39 -19.20
CA MET A 176 7.22 18.80 -18.95
C MET A 176 5.89 19.50 -18.67
N VAL A 177 5.75 20.12 -17.50
CA VAL A 177 4.53 20.90 -17.11
C VAL A 177 4.70 22.40 -17.39
N ASP A 178 5.94 22.83 -17.59
CA ASP A 178 6.31 24.15 -18.07
C ASP A 178 7.64 24.02 -18.84
N LYS A 179 8.12 25.11 -19.46
CA LYS A 179 9.33 25.13 -20.31
C LYS A 179 10.56 24.46 -19.70
N ASN A 180 10.68 24.50 -18.38
CA ASN A 180 11.83 24.00 -17.63
C ASN A 180 11.49 23.18 -16.39
N ILE A 181 10.21 22.85 -16.19
CA ILE A 181 9.75 22.07 -15.03
C ILE A 181 9.32 20.69 -15.47
N GLY A 182 10.06 19.67 -15.03
CA GLY A 182 9.70 18.28 -15.20
C GLY A 182 8.82 17.79 -14.04
N TYR A 183 7.81 17.01 -14.34
CA TYR A 183 6.89 16.42 -13.37
C TYR A 183 6.89 14.91 -13.50
N ILE A 184 6.91 14.19 -12.37
CA ILE A 184 6.87 12.72 -12.29
C ILE A 184 5.82 12.34 -11.24
N ALA A 185 4.74 11.70 -11.68
CA ALA A 185 3.77 11.07 -10.78
C ALA A 185 4.27 9.67 -10.40
N ILE A 186 4.32 9.39 -9.09
CA ILE A 186 4.78 8.09 -8.56
C ILE A 186 3.64 7.49 -7.74
N SER A 187 2.99 6.46 -8.28
CA SER A 187 1.79 5.87 -7.67
C SER A 187 2.10 4.87 -6.56
N THR A 188 3.26 4.21 -6.61
CA THR A 188 3.62 3.16 -5.65
C THR A 188 5.10 2.86 -5.64
N PHE A 189 5.60 2.38 -4.51
CA PHE A 189 6.92 1.76 -4.35
C PHE A 189 6.83 0.24 -4.13
N ALA A 190 5.65 -0.37 -4.25
CA ALA A 190 5.45 -1.80 -3.98
C ALA A 190 6.06 -2.73 -5.04
N ILE A 191 6.46 -2.20 -6.20
CA ILE A 191 6.98 -2.96 -7.33
C ILE A 191 8.49 -2.98 -7.29
N GLU A 192 9.08 -4.16 -7.26
CA GLU A 192 10.54 -4.32 -7.35
C GLU A 192 11.07 -3.73 -8.68
N GLY A 193 12.07 -2.87 -8.55
CA GLY A 193 12.67 -2.17 -9.67
C GLY A 193 11.92 -0.92 -10.13
N CYS A 194 10.88 -0.46 -9.43
CA CYS A 194 10.14 0.75 -9.79
C CYS A 194 11.04 2.01 -9.82
N SER A 195 12.09 2.05 -9.01
CA SER A 195 13.09 3.11 -9.07
C SER A 195 13.77 3.24 -10.43
N LYS A 196 13.85 2.16 -11.24
CA LYS A 196 14.38 2.21 -12.61
C LYS A 196 13.46 2.99 -13.54
N ASP A 197 12.14 2.81 -13.39
CA ASP A 197 11.15 3.55 -14.18
C ASP A 197 11.17 5.05 -13.82
N ILE A 198 11.29 5.36 -12.52
CA ILE A 198 11.44 6.74 -12.03
C ILE A 198 12.77 7.36 -12.51
N LYS A 199 13.86 6.60 -12.48
CA LYS A 199 15.16 7.01 -13.04
C LYS A 199 15.08 7.34 -14.52
N LYS A 200 14.41 6.49 -15.30
CA LYS A 200 14.18 6.69 -16.73
C LYS A 200 13.44 8.01 -16.97
N ALA A 201 12.31 8.22 -16.30
CA ALA A 201 11.54 9.45 -16.38
C ALA A 201 12.38 10.71 -16.05
N LEU A 202 13.16 10.66 -14.96
CA LEU A 202 14.05 11.75 -14.56
C LEU A 202 15.10 12.07 -15.65
N ILE A 203 15.74 11.06 -16.22
CA ILE A 203 16.77 11.26 -17.26
C ILE A 203 16.14 11.85 -18.53
N GLU A 204 14.99 11.33 -18.96
CA GLU A 204 14.29 11.82 -20.14
C GLU A 204 13.83 13.27 -19.99
N LEU A 205 13.30 13.66 -18.82
CA LEU A 205 12.93 15.05 -18.53
C LEU A 205 14.16 15.99 -18.57
N LYS A 206 15.28 15.58 -18.01
CA LYS A 206 16.54 16.35 -18.08
C LYS A 206 17.01 16.51 -19.52
N GLN A 207 16.89 15.48 -20.36
CA GLN A 207 17.21 15.55 -21.79
C GLN A 207 16.28 16.49 -22.55
N GLN A 208 15.01 16.62 -22.10
CA GLN A 208 14.04 17.59 -22.63
C GLN A 208 14.27 19.03 -22.14
N GLY A 209 15.25 19.25 -21.25
CA GLY A 209 15.61 20.58 -20.77
C GLY A 209 15.02 20.95 -19.41
N ALA A 210 14.51 19.98 -18.63
CA ALA A 210 14.06 20.26 -17.25
C ALA A 210 15.24 20.75 -16.40
N THR A 211 15.09 21.93 -15.78
CA THR A 211 16.01 22.52 -14.81
C THR A 211 15.48 22.47 -13.38
N SER A 212 14.27 21.96 -13.17
CA SER A 212 13.67 21.67 -11.88
C SER A 212 12.73 20.46 -12.00
N ILE A 213 12.53 19.73 -10.91
CA ILE A 213 11.71 18.51 -10.89
C ILE A 213 10.67 18.59 -9.77
N VAL A 214 9.46 18.16 -10.11
CA VAL A 214 8.37 17.89 -9.16
C VAL A 214 8.15 16.39 -9.10
N LEU A 215 8.31 15.80 -7.92
CA LEU A 215 7.90 14.42 -7.62
C LEU A 215 6.53 14.45 -6.95
N ASP A 216 5.54 13.83 -7.55
CA ASP A 216 4.21 13.75 -6.95
C ASP A 216 4.00 12.38 -6.26
N LEU A 217 3.93 12.42 -4.93
CA LEU A 217 3.68 11.27 -4.05
C LEU A 217 2.26 11.29 -3.47
N ARG A 218 1.38 12.16 -3.93
CA ARG A 218 -0.01 12.19 -3.46
C ARG A 218 -0.71 10.89 -3.81
N GLY A 219 -1.44 10.32 -2.85
CA GLY A 219 -2.08 9.02 -3.01
C GLY A 219 -1.14 7.81 -2.97
N ASN A 220 0.17 8.01 -2.80
CA ASN A 220 1.14 6.91 -2.77
C ASN A 220 1.21 6.28 -1.37
N GLY A 221 0.66 5.08 -1.21
CA GLY A 221 0.65 4.31 0.05
C GLY A 221 2.00 3.69 0.45
N GLY A 222 3.07 3.93 -0.32
CA GLY A 222 4.41 3.39 -0.06
C GLY A 222 4.72 2.10 -0.82
N GLY A 223 5.44 1.18 -0.17
CA GLY A 223 5.90 -0.08 -0.74
C GLY A 223 7.26 -0.52 -0.20
N LEU A 224 8.17 -0.92 -1.09
CA LEU A 224 9.49 -1.45 -0.74
C LEU A 224 10.43 -0.34 -0.27
N LEU A 225 10.98 -0.52 0.93
CA LEU A 225 11.92 0.43 1.53
C LEU A 225 13.18 0.61 0.66
N SER A 226 13.67 -0.47 0.03
CA SER A 226 14.83 -0.42 -0.88
C SER A 226 14.58 0.51 -2.08
N GLU A 227 13.38 0.50 -2.63
CA GLU A 227 13.02 1.36 -3.76
C GLU A 227 12.97 2.84 -3.35
N ALA A 228 12.43 3.14 -2.16
CA ALA A 228 12.46 4.49 -1.60
C ALA A 228 13.91 5.01 -1.43
N VAL A 229 14.79 4.18 -0.85
CA VAL A 229 16.22 4.52 -0.68
C VAL A 229 16.89 4.76 -2.04
N ASN A 230 16.59 3.94 -3.06
CA ASN A 230 17.11 4.13 -4.40
C ASN A 230 16.66 5.46 -5.02
N VAL A 231 15.42 5.87 -4.81
CA VAL A 231 14.91 7.16 -5.34
C VAL A 231 15.57 8.33 -4.64
N VAL A 232 15.71 8.29 -3.31
CA VAL A 232 16.47 9.33 -2.58
C VAL A 232 17.91 9.41 -3.08
N ASN A 233 18.54 8.27 -3.39
CA ASN A 233 19.91 8.22 -3.92
C ASN A 233 20.09 8.91 -5.29
N PHE A 234 19.04 9.17 -6.03
CA PHE A 234 19.17 9.95 -7.27
C PHE A 234 19.61 11.39 -7.01
N PHE A 235 19.32 11.92 -5.82
CA PHE A 235 19.48 13.33 -5.45
C PHE A 235 20.45 13.54 -4.28
N VAL A 236 20.99 12.49 -3.70
CA VAL A 236 21.78 12.53 -2.46
C VAL A 236 23.08 11.76 -2.64
N PRO A 237 24.22 12.22 -2.08
CA PRO A 237 25.51 11.59 -2.22
C PRO A 237 25.51 10.11 -1.78
N LYS A 238 26.40 9.33 -2.38
CA LYS A 238 26.66 7.94 -1.96
C LYS A 238 27.12 7.86 -0.51
N GLY A 239 26.71 6.80 0.19
CA GLY A 239 27.09 6.52 1.58
C GLY A 239 26.25 7.28 2.62
N LYS A 240 25.29 8.11 2.21
CA LYS A 240 24.41 8.86 3.11
C LYS A 240 23.40 7.92 3.75
N GLU A 241 23.23 8.03 5.07
CA GLU A 241 22.20 7.32 5.81
C GLU A 241 20.82 7.91 5.52
N ILE A 242 19.87 7.06 5.14
CA ILE A 242 18.52 7.46 4.74
C ILE A 242 17.49 6.99 5.75
N VAL A 243 17.61 5.76 6.23
CA VAL A 243 16.65 5.22 7.19
C VAL A 243 17.31 4.17 8.07
N VAL A 244 16.98 4.22 9.36
CA VAL A 244 17.36 3.22 10.36
C VAL A 244 16.10 2.52 10.84
N THR A 245 16.09 1.19 10.83
CA THR A 245 15.03 0.40 11.45
C THR A 245 15.45 -0.05 12.85
N LYS A 246 14.52 0.01 13.82
CA LYS A 246 14.76 -0.45 15.20
C LYS A 246 13.58 -1.35 15.61
N GLY A 247 13.89 -2.57 15.99
CA GLY A 247 12.90 -3.56 16.43
C GLY A 247 13.17 -4.09 17.84
N LYS A 248 12.30 -4.98 18.30
CA LYS A 248 12.39 -5.63 19.61
C LYS A 248 13.64 -6.51 19.74
N ILE A 249 14.06 -7.13 18.66
CA ILE A 249 15.28 -7.95 18.60
C ILE A 249 16.33 -7.26 17.74
N LYS A 250 17.60 -7.45 18.04
CA LYS A 250 18.70 -6.77 17.34
C LYS A 250 18.71 -7.05 15.83
N GLN A 251 18.31 -8.26 15.43
CA GLN A 251 18.23 -8.68 14.02
C GLN A 251 17.14 -7.96 13.21
N ALA A 252 16.19 -7.29 13.87
CA ALA A 252 15.18 -6.46 13.20
C ALA A 252 15.66 -5.02 12.94
N GLY A 253 16.87 -4.67 13.43
CA GLY A 253 17.50 -3.38 13.21
C GLY A 253 18.42 -3.41 12.00
N SER A 254 18.33 -2.40 11.12
CA SER A 254 19.19 -2.22 9.96
C SER A 254 19.35 -0.74 9.64
N THR A 255 20.50 -0.39 9.05
CA THR A 255 20.75 0.96 8.54
C THR A 255 20.84 0.90 7.03
N TYR A 256 20.02 1.68 6.36
CA TYR A 256 19.98 1.76 4.91
C TYR A 256 20.64 3.05 4.45
N LYS A 257 21.62 2.90 3.56
CA LYS A 257 22.42 4.00 3.02
C LYS A 257 22.32 4.01 1.50
N THR A 258 22.53 5.18 0.93
CA THR A 258 22.70 5.32 -0.53
C THR A 258 23.93 4.54 -0.97
N SER A 259 23.81 3.79 -2.07
CA SER A 259 24.87 2.89 -2.55
C SER A 259 25.48 3.28 -3.90
N ASN A 260 24.79 4.11 -4.66
CA ASN A 260 25.18 4.52 -6.01
C ASN A 260 25.57 6.00 -6.03
N GLU A 261 26.29 6.40 -7.08
CA GLU A 261 26.48 7.81 -7.38
C GLU A 261 25.12 8.45 -7.74
N PRO A 262 24.86 9.67 -7.28
CA PRO A 262 23.62 10.39 -7.55
C PRO A 262 23.47 10.73 -9.05
N ILE A 263 22.25 10.94 -9.49
CA ILE A 263 21.97 11.44 -10.84
C ILE A 263 22.16 12.95 -10.92
N ASP A 264 21.65 13.64 -9.90
CA ASP A 264 21.73 15.12 -9.84
C ASP A 264 21.53 15.61 -8.41
N MET A 265 22.56 16.19 -7.84
CA MET A 265 22.51 16.77 -6.49
C MET A 265 22.07 18.23 -6.46
N GLU A 266 22.06 18.91 -7.61
CA GLU A 266 21.86 20.35 -7.69
C GLU A 266 20.45 20.73 -8.19
N ILE A 267 19.80 19.87 -9.00
CA ILE A 267 18.51 20.21 -9.60
C ILE A 267 17.48 20.55 -8.52
N PRO A 268 16.82 21.73 -8.56
CA PRO A 268 15.75 22.08 -7.64
C PRO A 268 14.66 21.01 -7.62
N LEU A 269 14.28 20.58 -6.42
CA LEU A 269 13.36 19.46 -6.22
C LEU A 269 12.22 19.87 -5.31
N THR A 270 10.99 19.61 -5.77
CA THR A 270 9.76 19.75 -5.00
C THR A 270 9.09 18.40 -4.89
N VAL A 271 8.59 18.05 -3.71
CA VAL A 271 7.83 16.82 -3.49
C VAL A 271 6.42 17.17 -3.04
N LEU A 272 5.42 16.71 -3.81
CA LEU A 272 4.01 16.87 -3.46
C LEU A 272 3.55 15.69 -2.61
N VAL A 273 2.85 15.99 -1.51
CA VAL A 273 2.35 14.99 -0.56
C VAL A 273 0.93 15.30 -0.12
N ASP A 274 0.21 14.27 0.35
CA ASP A 274 -1.12 14.40 0.94
C ASP A 274 -1.34 13.39 2.09
N GLY A 275 -2.54 13.38 2.67
CA GLY A 275 -2.89 12.48 3.78
C GLY A 275 -2.88 10.98 3.42
N ALA A 276 -2.80 10.63 2.14
CA ALA A 276 -2.67 9.24 1.67
C ALA A 276 -1.21 8.85 1.36
N THR A 277 -0.28 9.83 1.33
CA THR A 277 1.17 9.57 1.23
C THR A 277 1.63 8.84 2.48
N ALA A 278 2.12 7.59 2.34
CA ALA A 278 2.41 6.73 3.50
C ALA A 278 3.70 5.91 3.34
N SER A 279 4.28 5.48 4.49
CA SER A 279 5.33 4.46 4.56
C SER A 279 6.57 4.80 3.72
N ALA A 280 6.93 4.00 2.70
CA ALA A 280 8.08 4.25 1.81
C ALA A 280 8.02 5.62 1.13
N ALA A 281 6.83 6.13 0.80
CA ALA A 281 6.65 7.48 0.27
C ALA A 281 7.01 8.56 1.31
N GLU A 282 6.73 8.30 2.59
CA GLU A 282 7.14 9.18 3.69
C GLU A 282 8.66 9.10 3.96
N ILE A 283 9.30 7.95 3.69
CA ILE A 283 10.77 7.85 3.72
C ILE A 283 11.36 8.77 2.64
N VAL A 284 10.82 8.75 1.42
CA VAL A 284 11.32 9.62 0.33
C VAL A 284 11.14 11.09 0.69
N SER A 285 9.91 11.52 0.98
CA SER A 285 9.62 12.92 1.29
C SER A 285 10.35 13.40 2.54
N GLY A 286 10.29 12.63 3.63
CA GLY A 286 10.90 13.00 4.89
C GLY A 286 12.43 12.99 4.86
N SER A 287 13.06 12.03 4.18
CA SER A 287 14.53 12.02 4.06
C SER A 287 15.05 13.16 3.19
N LEU A 288 14.37 13.48 2.08
CA LEU A 288 14.72 14.63 1.25
C LEU A 288 14.52 15.96 2.00
N GLN A 289 13.51 16.05 2.87
CA GLN A 289 13.30 17.19 3.77
C GLN A 289 14.41 17.27 4.80
N ASP A 290 14.69 16.21 5.53
CA ASP A 290 15.71 16.19 6.60
C ASP A 290 17.12 16.50 6.09
N LEU A 291 17.39 16.16 4.84
CA LEU A 291 18.65 16.44 4.15
C LEU A 291 18.68 17.79 3.45
N ASP A 292 17.66 18.63 3.62
CA ASP A 292 17.48 19.92 2.97
C ASP A 292 17.60 19.87 1.43
N ARG A 293 17.20 18.71 0.85
CA ARG A 293 17.38 18.44 -0.56
C ARG A 293 16.13 18.80 -1.39
N ALA A 294 14.96 18.82 -0.76
CA ALA A 294 13.71 19.13 -1.44
C ALA A 294 12.79 20.00 -0.60
N VAL A 295 11.96 20.78 -1.28
CA VAL A 295 10.81 21.49 -0.68
C VAL A 295 9.63 20.53 -0.69
N ILE A 296 9.01 20.31 0.47
CA ILE A 296 7.82 19.47 0.61
C ILE A 296 6.58 20.36 0.58
N VAL A 297 5.63 20.06 -0.28
CA VAL A 297 4.40 20.84 -0.49
C VAL A 297 3.18 19.94 -0.39
N GLY A 298 2.19 20.34 0.40
CA GLY A 298 0.93 19.61 0.55
C GLY A 298 0.44 19.55 1.99
N ASN A 299 -0.38 18.55 2.28
CA ASN A 299 -0.92 18.31 3.61
C ASN A 299 -0.03 17.33 4.40
N ARG A 300 -0.26 17.25 5.74
CA ARG A 300 0.38 16.26 6.60
C ARG A 300 0.14 14.85 6.05
N THR A 301 1.19 14.06 5.96
CA THR A 301 1.18 12.68 5.47
C THR A 301 0.49 11.72 6.44
N TYR A 302 0.32 10.47 6.07
CA TYR A 302 -0.40 9.45 6.84
C TYR A 302 0.23 9.19 8.21
N GLY A 303 1.55 9.13 8.30
CA GLY A 303 2.29 8.83 9.54
C GLY A 303 2.46 7.33 9.79
N LYS A 304 2.83 6.53 8.79
CA LYS A 304 3.12 5.09 8.92
C LYS A 304 4.62 4.85 9.02
N GLY A 305 5.13 4.74 10.24
CA GLY A 305 6.54 4.47 10.55
C GLY A 305 6.82 3.03 10.99
N LEU A 306 5.99 2.07 10.60
CA LEU A 306 6.10 0.65 10.97
C LEU A 306 6.57 -0.19 9.77
N VAL A 307 7.51 -1.11 10.04
CA VAL A 307 8.07 -2.03 9.04
C VAL A 307 7.39 -3.38 9.18
N GLN A 308 6.72 -3.83 8.12
CA GLN A 308 6.17 -5.18 8.02
C GLN A 308 7.14 -6.08 7.26
N VAL A 309 7.25 -7.32 7.73
CA VAL A 309 8.05 -8.37 7.09
C VAL A 309 7.18 -9.60 6.87
N PRO A 310 7.14 -10.15 5.66
CA PRO A 310 6.50 -11.44 5.39
C PRO A 310 7.20 -12.56 6.17
N ARG A 311 6.41 -13.49 6.68
CA ARG A 311 6.86 -14.71 7.33
C ARG A 311 6.06 -15.89 6.82
N GLU A 312 6.73 -16.90 6.32
CA GLU A 312 6.10 -18.17 6.00
C GLU A 312 5.73 -18.91 7.29
N LEU A 313 4.59 -19.53 7.28
CA LEU A 313 4.05 -20.34 8.36
C LEU A 313 3.80 -21.78 7.84
N PRO A 314 3.59 -22.75 8.73
CA PRO A 314 3.21 -24.12 8.32
C PRO A 314 1.97 -24.13 7.43
N TYR A 315 1.83 -25.22 6.63
CA TYR A 315 0.69 -25.45 5.76
C TYR A 315 0.46 -24.35 4.71
N ASN A 316 1.55 -23.87 4.08
CA ASN A 316 1.54 -22.84 3.03
C ASN A 316 0.87 -21.51 3.42
N SER A 317 0.52 -21.34 4.69
CA SER A 317 0.03 -20.06 5.18
C SER A 317 1.17 -19.07 5.38
N SER A 318 0.85 -17.81 5.49
CA SER A 318 1.83 -16.75 5.73
C SER A 318 1.27 -15.65 6.62
N MET A 319 2.14 -14.82 7.13
CA MET A 319 1.74 -13.60 7.83
C MET A 319 2.64 -12.43 7.45
N LYS A 320 2.10 -11.26 7.50
CA LYS A 320 2.82 -10.00 7.44
C LYS A 320 2.87 -9.44 8.85
N VAL A 321 4.05 -9.40 9.46
CA VAL A 321 4.22 -8.98 10.86
C VAL A 321 5.02 -7.71 10.99
N THR A 322 4.56 -6.77 11.82
CA THR A 322 5.31 -5.58 12.19
C THR A 322 6.49 -5.96 13.10
N THR A 323 7.70 -5.72 12.61
CA THR A 323 8.94 -6.12 13.28
C THR A 323 9.77 -4.95 13.80
N ALA A 324 9.62 -3.76 13.24
CA ALA A 324 10.42 -2.59 13.56
C ALA A 324 9.66 -1.28 13.31
N LYS A 325 10.19 -0.21 13.92
CA LYS A 325 9.90 1.19 13.54
C LYS A 325 11.07 1.72 12.71
N TYR A 326 10.81 2.66 11.81
CA TYR A 326 11.88 3.32 11.07
C TYR A 326 12.02 4.80 11.42
N TYR A 327 13.27 5.25 11.33
CA TYR A 327 13.73 6.57 11.68
C TYR A 327 14.48 7.15 10.50
N ILE A 328 14.14 8.36 10.09
CA ILE A 328 14.74 9.07 8.95
C ILE A 328 15.95 9.90 9.40
N PRO A 329 16.68 10.60 8.53
CA PRO A 329 18.01 11.17 8.84
C PRO A 329 18.09 12.09 10.06
N SER A 330 17.03 12.84 10.37
CA SER A 330 16.96 13.67 11.60
C SER A 330 16.86 12.84 12.89
N GLY A 331 16.65 11.53 12.78
CA GLY A 331 16.38 10.64 13.91
C GLY A 331 14.91 10.58 14.32
N ARG A 332 14.01 11.30 13.64
CA ARG A 332 12.59 11.25 13.92
C ARG A 332 11.95 9.95 13.41
N CYS A 333 11.02 9.43 14.19
CA CYS A 333 10.13 8.34 13.79
C CYS A 333 8.86 8.94 13.19
N ILE A 334 8.52 8.58 11.97
CA ILE A 334 7.31 9.10 11.31
C ILE A 334 6.00 8.49 11.84
N GLN A 335 6.04 7.51 12.74
CA GLN A 335 4.84 6.86 13.26
C GLN A 335 3.96 7.82 14.05
N ALA A 336 2.80 8.15 13.50
CA ALA A 336 1.86 9.10 14.09
C ALA A 336 0.90 8.50 15.12
N ILE A 337 0.72 7.17 15.13
CA ILE A 337 -0.22 6.46 16.00
C ILE A 337 0.54 5.49 16.90
N ASP A 338 0.31 5.56 18.22
CA ASP A 338 0.87 4.61 19.17
C ASP A 338 -0.11 3.45 19.44
N TYR A 339 -0.02 2.40 18.63
CA TYR A 339 -0.88 1.21 18.77
C TYR A 339 -0.67 0.43 20.08
N ALA A 340 0.41 0.70 20.82
CA ALA A 340 0.64 0.09 22.13
C ALA A 340 -0.25 0.71 23.23
N LYS A 341 -0.77 1.91 22.98
CA LYS A 341 -1.66 2.62 23.91
C LYS A 341 -3.06 2.68 23.32
N ARG A 342 -3.97 1.92 23.91
CA ARG A 342 -5.38 1.92 23.54
C ARG A 342 -6.22 2.63 24.59
N ASN A 343 -7.24 3.32 24.13
CA ASN A 343 -8.28 3.89 25.00
C ASN A 343 -9.13 2.76 25.62
N ALA A 344 -9.95 3.10 26.60
CA ALA A 344 -10.82 2.13 27.26
C ALA A 344 -11.82 1.46 26.31
N ASP A 345 -12.19 2.11 25.22
CA ASP A 345 -13.06 1.61 24.14
C ASP A 345 -12.30 0.81 23.07
N GLY A 346 -10.98 0.59 23.24
CA GLY A 346 -10.11 -0.12 22.29
C GLY A 346 -9.61 0.72 21.12
N SER A 347 -10.06 1.97 20.97
CA SER A 347 -9.58 2.89 19.93
C SER A 347 -8.14 3.31 20.18
N VAL A 348 -7.48 3.76 19.11
CA VAL A 348 -6.11 4.32 19.16
C VAL A 348 -6.15 5.78 18.72
N ALA A 349 -5.35 6.61 19.38
CA ALA A 349 -5.24 8.02 19.04
C ALA A 349 -3.91 8.34 18.36
N ARG A 350 -3.90 9.40 17.56
CA ARG A 350 -2.65 10.01 17.13
C ARG A 350 -1.87 10.53 18.34
N ILE A 351 -0.55 10.48 18.25
CA ILE A 351 0.33 11.12 19.24
C ILE A 351 0.03 12.62 19.19
N PRO A 352 -0.38 13.24 20.32
CA PRO A 352 -0.67 14.68 20.35
C PRO A 352 0.55 15.51 19.94
N ASP A 353 0.34 16.59 19.21
CA ASP A 353 1.42 17.49 18.77
C ASP A 353 2.22 18.06 19.96
N SER A 354 1.57 18.22 21.12
CA SER A 354 2.23 18.63 22.37
C SER A 354 3.27 17.62 22.93
N LEU A 355 3.22 16.36 22.45
CA LEU A 355 4.15 15.31 22.81
C LEU A 355 5.16 15.02 21.70
N THR A 356 5.09 15.73 20.58
CA THR A 356 6.04 15.57 19.48
C THR A 356 7.31 16.36 19.78
N THR A 357 8.46 15.71 19.56
CA THR A 357 9.76 16.36 19.71
C THR A 357 10.06 17.18 18.45
N VAL A 358 10.57 18.38 18.64
CA VAL A 358 11.09 19.19 17.53
C VAL A 358 12.38 18.55 17.02
N PHE A 359 12.44 18.33 15.71
CA PHE A 359 13.62 17.85 15.01
C PHE A 359 14.19 18.93 14.10
N HIS A 360 15.47 18.83 13.79
CA HIS A 360 16.11 19.77 12.89
C HIS A 360 16.62 19.03 11.65
N THR A 361 16.51 19.69 10.51
CA THR A 361 17.14 19.27 9.26
C THR A 361 18.66 19.43 9.33
N CYS A 362 19.39 18.98 8.32
CA CYS A 362 20.86 19.14 8.28
C CYS A 362 21.33 20.60 8.35
N LEU A 363 20.53 21.56 7.82
CA LEU A 363 20.81 23.01 7.91
C LEU A 363 20.13 23.67 9.12
N LEU A 364 19.65 22.88 10.08
CA LEU A 364 19.02 23.32 11.32
C LEU A 364 17.67 24.02 11.16
N TYR A 365 16.96 23.81 10.03
CA TYR A 365 15.55 24.17 9.95
C TYR A 365 14.72 23.23 10.83
N THR A 366 13.67 23.77 11.47
CA THR A 366 12.73 22.97 12.21
C THR A 366 11.86 22.16 11.25
N SER A 367 11.74 20.87 11.47
CA SER A 367 10.74 20.03 10.84
C SER A 367 9.78 19.53 11.92
N ASP A 368 8.49 19.69 11.68
CA ASP A 368 7.48 19.06 12.52
C ASP A 368 7.59 17.55 12.34
N ALA A 369 7.58 16.81 13.43
CA ALA A 369 7.38 15.38 13.35
C ALA A 369 6.03 15.12 12.67
N ALA A 370 6.00 14.20 11.73
CA ALA A 370 4.87 13.91 10.85
C ALA A 370 3.55 13.63 11.57
#